data_2c9c3da04c7ffb17a171356ee74c0396
#
_entry.id   2c9c3da04c7ffb17a171356ee74c0396
#
_cell.length_a   1.000
_cell.length_b   1.000
_cell.length_c   1.000
_cell.angle_alpha   90.00
_cell.angle_beta   90.00
_cell.angle_gamma   90.00
#
_symmetry.space_group_name_H-M   'P 1'
#
loop_
_entity.id
_entity.type
_entity.pdbx_description
1 polymer ?
#
loop_
_entity_poly.entity_id
_entity_poly.type
_entity_poly.pdbx_seq_one_letter_code
_entity_poly.pdbx_strand_id
1 'polypeptide(L)'
;MRDAVPKYPGADKSPLTHLVIVAGHAIWNGNDPNTVLNDSSWFLEDYQRGGSVKTFLKHIETGIQIAAQDSSSLLVFSGGQTREQSWTTEAETYMHLALTLSKDLPYFADSDSEFPESQPPFEPLDAGMKYTRDVLSSSSIAMHRFLNLAQLRMTTENYALDSFQNLLFSIARFYEFTGTYPQRITVVSYEFKKDRFTDLHAHA
;
A
#
# COMPACT_ATOMS: atom_id res chain seq x y z
N MET A 1 7.62 31.66 16.81
CA MET A 1 6.58 30.79 17.33
C MET A 1 6.74 29.47 16.58
N ARG A 2 7.14 28.41 17.26
CA ARG A 2 7.14 27.05 16.68
C ARG A 2 5.76 26.49 17.03
N ASP A 3 4.86 26.48 16.07
CA ASP A 3 3.56 25.85 16.23
C ASP A 3 3.77 24.36 16.43
N ALA A 4 3.30 23.88 17.58
CA ALA A 4 3.44 22.48 17.93
C ALA A 4 2.59 21.64 16.96
N VAL A 5 3.26 20.82 16.16
CA VAL A 5 2.59 19.77 15.40
C VAL A 5 1.75 18.94 16.40
N PRO A 6 0.46 18.72 16.13
CA PRO A 6 -0.40 17.95 17.04
C PRO A 6 0.23 16.58 17.28
N LYS A 7 0.59 16.28 18.53
CA LYS A 7 1.05 14.93 18.89
C LYS A 7 -0.15 13.99 18.81
N TYR A 8 -0.09 13.04 17.91
CA TYR A 8 -1.08 11.96 17.87
C TYR A 8 -1.10 11.20 19.20
N PRO A 9 -2.29 10.82 19.70
CA PRO A 9 -2.41 10.02 20.91
C PRO A 9 -1.76 8.66 20.70
N GLY A 10 -0.65 8.39 21.38
CA GLY A 10 0.09 7.13 21.26
C GLY A 10 1.61 7.30 21.31
N ALA A 11 2.12 8.46 21.73
CA ALA A 11 3.53 8.84 21.72
C ALA A 11 4.46 8.02 22.65
N ASP A 12 3.97 6.98 23.33
CA ASP A 12 4.76 6.07 24.16
C ASP A 12 5.23 4.80 23.41
N LYS A 13 5.00 4.71 22.10
CA LYS A 13 5.53 3.62 21.26
C LYS A 13 6.85 4.05 20.64
N SER A 14 7.74 3.06 20.43
CA SER A 14 9.01 3.26 19.73
C SER A 14 8.84 4.17 18.52
N PRO A 15 9.72 5.15 18.28
CA PRO A 15 9.58 6.10 17.21
C PRO A 15 9.49 5.37 15.87
N LEU A 16 8.59 5.83 14.98
CA LEU A 16 8.53 5.32 13.62
C LEU A 16 9.81 5.76 12.89
N THR A 17 10.49 4.81 12.28
CA THR A 17 11.78 5.02 11.59
C THR A 17 11.80 4.45 10.18
N HIS A 18 10.81 3.63 9.83
CA HIS A 18 10.72 2.97 8.54
C HIS A 18 9.51 3.50 7.74
N LEU A 19 9.78 4.09 6.60
CA LEU A 19 8.77 4.50 5.63
C LEU A 19 8.54 3.37 4.63
N VAL A 20 7.32 2.84 4.56
CA VAL A 20 6.88 1.90 3.53
C VAL A 20 5.98 2.65 2.55
N ILE A 21 6.38 2.74 1.29
CA ILE A 21 5.62 3.44 0.23
C ILE A 21 4.98 2.40 -0.68
N VAL A 22 3.69 2.51 -0.90
CA VAL A 22 3.00 1.82 -2.00
C VAL A 22 2.66 2.86 -3.04
N ALA A 23 3.36 2.81 -4.18
CA ALA A 23 3.13 3.74 -5.27
C ALA A 23 1.85 3.37 -6.04
N GLY A 24 0.95 4.32 -6.21
CA GLY A 24 -0.25 4.21 -7.03
C GLY A 24 0.05 4.11 -8.52
N HIS A 25 -0.90 3.56 -9.26
CA HIS A 25 -0.80 3.39 -10.72
C HIS A 25 -2.13 3.59 -11.43
N ALA A 26 -3.23 3.53 -10.71
CA ALA A 26 -4.57 3.70 -11.23
C ALA A 26 -5.54 4.02 -10.09
N ILE A 27 -6.71 4.51 -10.44
CA ILE A 27 -7.77 4.85 -9.50
C ILE A 27 -8.87 3.79 -9.61
N TRP A 28 -9.23 3.18 -8.48
CA TRP A 28 -10.39 2.32 -8.40
C TRP A 28 -11.66 3.18 -8.34
N ASN A 29 -12.57 2.99 -9.30
CA ASN A 29 -13.82 3.73 -9.37
C ASN A 29 -14.94 3.04 -8.58
N GLY A 30 -14.64 1.87 -7.97
CA GLY A 30 -15.64 0.93 -7.56
C GLY A 30 -16.25 1.21 -6.21
N ASN A 31 -17.51 0.80 -6.14
CA ASN A 31 -18.27 0.78 -4.91
C ASN A 31 -18.49 -0.66 -4.41
N ASP A 32 -18.15 -1.67 -5.23
CA ASP A 32 -18.34 -3.08 -4.91
C ASP A 32 -17.00 -3.82 -4.92
N PRO A 33 -16.48 -4.22 -3.74
CA PRO A 33 -15.24 -4.98 -3.61
C PRO A 33 -15.23 -6.31 -4.38
N ASN A 34 -16.39 -6.90 -4.66
CA ASN A 34 -16.45 -8.15 -5.43
C ASN A 34 -16.05 -7.95 -6.91
N THR A 35 -16.07 -6.73 -7.39
CA THR A 35 -15.68 -6.38 -8.77
C THR A 35 -14.26 -5.85 -8.89
N VAL A 36 -13.49 -5.84 -7.82
CA VAL A 36 -12.16 -5.23 -7.78
C VAL A 36 -11.17 -5.82 -8.80
N LEU A 37 -11.37 -7.07 -9.21
CA LEU A 37 -10.55 -7.73 -10.24
C LEU A 37 -10.96 -7.40 -11.68
N ASN A 38 -12.07 -6.68 -11.86
CA ASN A 38 -12.54 -6.31 -13.19
C ASN A 38 -11.93 -4.98 -13.62
N ASP A 39 -11.33 -4.95 -14.80
CA ASP A 39 -10.77 -3.71 -15.39
C ASP A 39 -11.79 -2.57 -15.45
N SER A 40 -13.07 -2.88 -15.64
CA SER A 40 -14.17 -1.91 -15.67
C SER A 40 -14.41 -1.17 -14.34
N SER A 41 -13.89 -1.70 -13.24
CA SER A 41 -13.97 -1.08 -11.91
C SER A 41 -12.80 -0.12 -11.64
N TRP A 42 -11.98 0.16 -12.65
CA TRP A 42 -10.80 1.02 -12.51
C TRP A 42 -10.73 2.02 -13.66
N PHE A 43 -10.18 3.18 -13.38
CA PHE A 43 -9.74 4.13 -14.41
C PHE A 43 -8.35 3.74 -14.88
N LEU A 44 -8.28 2.96 -15.98
CA LEU A 44 -7.05 2.40 -16.52
C LEU A 44 -6.63 3.10 -17.81
N GLU A 45 -5.33 3.25 -18.00
CA GLU A 45 -4.76 3.49 -19.33
C GLU A 45 -4.85 2.21 -20.18
N ASP A 46 -4.81 2.36 -21.50
CA ASP A 46 -4.96 1.21 -22.41
C ASP A 46 -3.91 0.12 -22.18
N TYR A 47 -2.67 0.51 -21.88
CA TYR A 47 -1.59 -0.45 -21.61
C TYR A 47 -1.72 -1.16 -20.24
N GLN A 48 -2.61 -0.70 -19.36
CA GLN A 48 -2.86 -1.31 -18.05
C GLN A 48 -3.96 -2.38 -18.10
N ARG A 49 -4.72 -2.44 -19.22
CA ARG A 49 -5.83 -3.39 -19.37
C ARG A 49 -5.32 -4.82 -19.56
N GLY A 50 -6.10 -5.78 -19.10
CA GLY A 50 -5.83 -7.21 -19.28
C GLY A 50 -4.90 -7.81 -18.22
N GLY A 51 -4.79 -7.21 -17.02
CA GLY A 51 -4.08 -7.88 -15.93
C GLY A 51 -3.40 -7.01 -14.88
N SER A 52 -3.18 -5.73 -15.15
CA SER A 52 -2.47 -4.86 -14.21
C SER A 52 -3.17 -4.71 -12.85
N VAL A 53 -4.49 -4.84 -12.81
CA VAL A 53 -5.28 -4.73 -11.58
C VAL A 53 -4.83 -5.72 -10.51
N LYS A 54 -4.52 -6.97 -10.89
CA LYS A 54 -3.98 -7.98 -9.96
C LYS A 54 -2.65 -7.53 -9.34
N THR A 55 -1.81 -6.89 -10.13
CA THR A 55 -0.53 -6.35 -9.65
C THR A 55 -0.75 -5.20 -8.68
N PHE A 56 -1.71 -4.31 -8.93
CA PHE A 56 -2.03 -3.22 -8.00
C PHE A 56 -2.48 -3.75 -6.65
N LEU A 57 -3.37 -4.74 -6.64
CA LEU A 57 -3.80 -5.40 -5.40
C LEU A 57 -2.64 -6.08 -4.68
N LYS A 58 -1.73 -6.71 -5.43
CA LYS A 58 -0.53 -7.32 -4.85
C LYS A 58 0.41 -6.29 -4.23
N HIS A 59 0.55 -5.10 -4.83
CA HIS A 59 1.32 -4.02 -4.23
C HIS A 59 0.69 -3.55 -2.91
N ILE A 60 -0.63 -3.36 -2.87
CA ILE A 60 -1.36 -3.00 -1.64
C ILE A 60 -1.12 -4.04 -0.56
N GLU A 61 -1.34 -5.32 -0.87
CA GLU A 61 -1.13 -6.45 0.04
C GLU A 61 0.30 -6.49 0.56
N THR A 62 1.30 -6.40 -0.33
CA THR A 62 2.72 -6.43 0.05
C THR A 62 3.08 -5.27 0.99
N GLY A 63 2.61 -4.07 0.73
CA GLY A 63 2.82 -2.92 1.60
C GLY A 63 2.25 -3.13 3.00
N ILE A 64 1.05 -3.69 3.08
CA ILE A 64 0.39 -4.04 4.34
C ILE A 64 1.20 -5.10 5.11
N GLN A 65 1.65 -6.17 4.42
CA GLN A 65 2.44 -7.24 5.04
C GLN A 65 3.75 -6.71 5.64
N ILE A 66 4.49 -5.89 4.89
CA ILE A 66 5.74 -5.27 5.37
C ILE A 66 5.45 -4.41 6.60
N ALA A 67 4.41 -3.58 6.56
CA ALA A 67 4.04 -2.71 7.67
C ALA A 67 3.55 -3.49 8.90
N ALA A 68 2.89 -4.63 8.71
CA ALA A 68 2.44 -5.50 9.79
C ALA A 68 3.60 -6.18 10.52
N GLN A 69 4.65 -6.56 9.79
CA GLN A 69 5.85 -7.21 10.33
C GLN A 69 6.80 -6.26 11.06
N ASP A 70 6.72 -4.96 10.76
CA ASP A 70 7.60 -3.95 11.34
C ASP A 70 6.82 -2.92 12.16
N SER A 71 6.91 -3.02 13.49
CA SER A 71 6.25 -2.08 14.42
C SER A 71 6.79 -0.64 14.33
N SER A 72 7.94 -0.43 13.73
CA SER A 72 8.54 0.90 13.51
C SER A 72 8.17 1.53 12.17
N SER A 73 7.31 0.88 11.36
CA SER A 73 6.95 1.37 10.03
C SER A 73 5.73 2.30 10.04
N LEU A 74 5.73 3.26 9.10
CA LEU A 74 4.57 3.98 8.62
C LEU A 74 4.33 3.58 7.16
N LEU A 75 3.13 3.07 6.87
CA LEU A 75 2.69 2.77 5.52
C LEU A 75 2.09 4.01 4.87
N VAL A 76 2.62 4.42 3.73
CA VAL A 76 2.11 5.54 2.92
C VAL A 76 1.67 5.02 1.57
N PHE A 77 0.39 5.12 1.27
CA PHE A 77 -0.11 5.00 -0.09
C PHE A 77 0.11 6.33 -0.79
N SER A 78 0.85 6.34 -1.90
CA SER A 78 1.23 7.58 -2.59
C SER A 78 0.78 7.58 -4.04
N GLY A 79 0.12 8.64 -4.45
CA GLY A 79 -0.34 8.87 -5.80
C GLY A 79 -1.49 9.86 -5.86
N GLY A 80 -1.35 10.83 -6.75
CA GLY A 80 -2.29 11.94 -6.93
C GLY A 80 -3.54 11.56 -7.72
N GLN A 81 -4.29 12.58 -8.06
CA GLN A 81 -5.44 12.48 -8.95
C GLN A 81 -4.95 12.55 -10.40
N THR A 82 -4.76 11.38 -11.01
CA THR A 82 -4.17 11.22 -12.35
C THR A 82 -5.22 10.96 -13.45
N ARG A 83 -6.50 11.02 -13.12
CA ARG A 83 -7.61 10.75 -14.06
C ARG A 83 -8.66 11.84 -13.95
N GLU A 84 -8.92 12.54 -15.06
CA GLU A 84 -9.91 13.63 -15.13
C GLU A 84 -11.32 13.20 -14.72
N GLN A 85 -11.65 11.91 -14.92
CA GLN A 85 -12.96 11.35 -14.61
C GLN A 85 -13.13 11.03 -13.11
N SER A 86 -12.09 11.17 -12.29
CA SER A 86 -12.13 10.83 -10.87
C SER A 86 -12.06 12.07 -9.99
N TRP A 87 -12.77 12.01 -8.87
CA TRP A 87 -12.67 13.00 -7.78
C TRP A 87 -11.72 12.53 -6.66
N THR A 88 -11.24 11.28 -6.73
CA THR A 88 -10.33 10.69 -5.75
C THR A 88 -8.94 10.53 -6.33
N THR A 89 -7.97 10.27 -5.46
CA THR A 89 -6.58 10.01 -5.83
C THR A 89 -6.29 8.52 -5.90
N GLU A 90 -5.18 8.14 -6.51
CA GLU A 90 -4.69 6.76 -6.49
C GLU A 90 -4.45 6.31 -5.03
N ALA A 91 -3.84 7.16 -4.22
CA ALA A 91 -3.55 6.88 -2.81
C ALA A 91 -4.81 6.63 -1.98
N GLU A 92 -5.85 7.46 -2.13
CA GLU A 92 -7.11 7.31 -1.40
C GLU A 92 -7.81 6.00 -1.76
N THR A 93 -7.85 5.65 -3.06
CA THR A 93 -8.48 4.39 -3.48
C THR A 93 -7.69 3.17 -3.03
N TYR A 94 -6.36 3.22 -3.00
CA TYR A 94 -5.51 2.14 -2.48
C TYR A 94 -5.70 1.96 -0.98
N MET A 95 -5.76 3.05 -0.22
CA MET A 95 -6.05 2.98 1.21
C MET A 95 -7.46 2.44 1.48
N HIS A 96 -8.46 2.85 0.69
CA HIS A 96 -9.82 2.32 0.78
C HIS A 96 -9.86 0.81 0.50
N LEU A 97 -9.17 0.35 -0.54
CA LEU A 97 -9.06 -1.07 -0.84
C LEU A 97 -8.34 -1.84 0.28
N ALA A 98 -7.25 -1.29 0.81
CA ALA A 98 -6.55 -1.87 1.94
C ALA A 98 -7.47 -2.10 3.14
N LEU A 99 -8.29 -1.11 3.49
CA LEU A 99 -9.25 -1.18 4.59
C LEU A 99 -10.41 -2.13 4.31
N THR A 100 -10.87 -2.22 3.06
CA THR A 100 -12.01 -3.04 2.67
C THR A 100 -11.63 -4.50 2.51
N LEU A 101 -10.53 -4.77 1.79
CA LEU A 101 -10.06 -6.12 1.50
C LEU A 101 -9.39 -6.80 2.68
N SER A 102 -8.89 -6.03 3.66
CA SER A 102 -8.33 -6.62 4.87
C SER A 102 -9.31 -7.45 5.68
N LYS A 103 -10.61 -7.27 5.45
CA LYS A 103 -11.67 -8.07 6.07
C LYS A 103 -11.77 -9.47 5.47
N ASP A 104 -11.36 -9.63 4.23
CA ASP A 104 -11.58 -10.85 3.43
C ASP A 104 -10.28 -11.50 2.94
N LEU A 105 -9.09 -10.97 3.32
CA LEU A 105 -7.81 -11.53 2.89
C LEU A 105 -7.40 -12.70 3.80
N PRO A 106 -7.41 -13.96 3.29
CA PRO A 106 -7.02 -15.16 4.05
C PRO A 106 -5.54 -15.15 4.48
N TYR A 107 -4.73 -14.26 3.95
CA TYR A 107 -3.28 -14.24 4.14
C TYR A 107 -2.82 -13.73 5.52
N PHE A 108 -3.69 -13.14 6.31
CA PHE A 108 -3.36 -12.71 7.67
C PHE A 108 -3.62 -13.78 8.74
N ALA A 109 -4.08 -14.96 8.34
CA ALA A 109 -4.40 -16.03 9.27
C ALA A 109 -3.20 -16.87 9.70
N ASP A 110 -2.12 -16.93 8.92
CA ASP A 110 -0.96 -17.79 9.18
C ASP A 110 0.34 -16.98 9.27
N SER A 111 0.64 -16.45 10.46
CA SER A 111 1.94 -15.80 10.74
C SER A 111 3.08 -16.79 10.97
N ASP A 112 2.87 -18.09 10.78
CA ASP A 112 3.87 -19.14 11.02
C ASP A 112 4.42 -19.79 9.73
N SER A 113 4.05 -19.33 8.54
CA SER A 113 4.67 -19.80 7.31
C SER A 113 5.96 -19.03 7.01
N GLU A 114 7.07 -19.71 7.13
CA GLU A 114 8.39 -19.26 6.65
C GLU A 114 8.27 -18.80 5.19
N PHE A 115 8.76 -17.59 4.91
CA PHE A 115 8.92 -17.11 3.53
C PHE A 115 9.86 -18.05 2.78
N PRO A 116 9.47 -18.62 1.64
CA PRO A 116 10.44 -19.30 0.79
C PRO A 116 11.41 -18.25 0.25
N GLU A 117 12.66 -18.35 0.69
CA GLU A 117 13.79 -17.63 0.15
C GLU A 117 13.93 -18.06 -1.33
N SER A 118 13.92 -17.08 -2.22
CA SER A 118 14.17 -17.24 -3.66
C SER A 118 13.16 -18.06 -4.48
N GLN A 119 12.19 -17.38 -5.07
CA GLN A 119 11.60 -17.86 -6.33
C GLN A 119 11.96 -16.94 -7.49
N PRO A 120 12.33 -17.55 -8.65
CA PRO A 120 12.71 -16.82 -9.86
C PRO A 120 11.52 -16.15 -10.54
N PRO A 121 11.74 -15.30 -11.56
CA PRO A 121 10.74 -14.41 -12.09
C PRO A 121 9.60 -15.14 -12.81
N PHE A 122 8.40 -14.74 -12.45
CA PHE A 122 7.12 -14.85 -13.14
C PHE A 122 6.92 -16.03 -14.12
N GLU A 123 6.19 -17.06 -13.65
CA GLU A 123 5.32 -17.82 -14.54
C GLU A 123 3.88 -17.25 -14.50
N PRO A 124 3.18 -17.22 -15.66
CA PRO A 124 1.79 -16.73 -15.70
C PRO A 124 0.89 -17.68 -14.93
N LEU A 125 0.27 -17.20 -13.86
CA LEU A 125 -0.70 -17.95 -13.06
C LEU A 125 -1.96 -18.20 -13.90
N ASP A 126 -2.15 -19.47 -14.20
CA ASP A 126 -3.28 -20.03 -14.91
C ASP A 126 -4.61 -19.79 -14.15
N ALA A 127 -5.67 -19.60 -14.91
CA ALA A 127 -7.01 -19.30 -14.44
C ALA A 127 -7.56 -20.43 -13.54
N GLY A 128 -7.69 -20.19 -12.23
CA GLY A 128 -8.27 -21.21 -11.36
C GLY A 128 -8.39 -20.90 -9.87
N MET A 129 -7.95 -19.80 -9.36
CA MET A 129 -8.16 -19.48 -7.95
C MET A 129 -9.60 -19.04 -7.70
N LYS A 130 -10.45 -19.99 -7.29
CA LYS A 130 -11.70 -19.71 -6.61
C LYS A 130 -11.39 -19.11 -5.25
N TYR A 131 -11.67 -17.82 -5.07
CA TYR A 131 -11.80 -17.24 -3.74
C TYR A 131 -13.04 -17.86 -3.08
N THR A 132 -12.84 -18.87 -2.27
CA THR A 132 -13.92 -19.52 -1.52
C THR A 132 -14.06 -18.90 -0.15
N ARG A 133 -15.31 -18.72 0.23
CA ARG A 133 -15.84 -18.02 1.40
C ARG A 133 -15.55 -18.70 2.75
N ASP A 134 -14.79 -19.77 2.79
CA ASP A 134 -14.70 -20.68 3.95
C ASP A 134 -13.56 -20.36 4.95
N VAL A 135 -12.85 -19.23 4.77
CA VAL A 135 -11.73 -18.83 5.66
C VAL A 135 -12.16 -17.84 6.76
N LEU A 136 -13.45 -17.63 6.94
CA LEU A 136 -13.98 -16.54 7.79
C LEU A 136 -13.92 -16.79 9.31
N SER A 137 -13.48 -17.94 9.82
CA SER A 137 -13.59 -18.26 11.24
C SER A 137 -12.35 -18.05 12.11
N SER A 138 -11.15 -17.88 11.53
CA SER A 138 -9.92 -17.58 12.29
C SER A 138 -9.47 -16.12 12.20
N SER A 139 -10.20 -15.31 11.46
CA SER A 139 -9.80 -13.95 11.05
C SER A 139 -10.00 -12.84 12.11
N SER A 140 -10.70 -13.09 13.23
CA SER A 140 -11.06 -11.97 14.12
C SER A 140 -9.88 -11.37 14.89
N ILE A 141 -8.88 -12.17 15.25
CA ILE A 141 -7.71 -11.68 16.00
C ILE A 141 -6.71 -10.99 15.06
N ALA A 142 -6.49 -11.55 13.88
CA ALA A 142 -5.66 -10.93 12.84
C ALA A 142 -6.27 -9.61 12.36
N MET A 143 -7.59 -9.58 12.21
CA MET A 143 -8.36 -8.40 11.88
C MET A 143 -8.23 -7.28 12.92
N HIS A 144 -8.36 -7.59 14.22
CA HIS A 144 -8.18 -6.59 15.29
C HIS A 144 -6.77 -6.01 15.30
N ARG A 145 -5.75 -6.85 15.07
CA ARG A 145 -4.36 -6.39 14.91
C ARG A 145 -4.19 -5.50 13.69
N PHE A 146 -4.80 -5.86 12.56
CA PHE A 146 -4.71 -5.09 11.33
C PHE A 146 -5.43 -3.74 11.45
N LEU A 147 -6.66 -3.70 11.96
CA LEU A 147 -7.39 -2.45 12.18
C LEU A 147 -6.67 -1.50 13.15
N ASN A 148 -6.04 -2.05 14.19
CA ASN A 148 -5.19 -1.27 15.09
C ASN A 148 -3.90 -0.76 14.41
N LEU A 149 -3.32 -1.53 13.51
CA LEU A 149 -2.17 -1.13 12.69
C LEU A 149 -2.55 -0.08 11.64
N ALA A 150 -3.63 -0.32 10.91
CA ALA A 150 -4.11 0.55 9.85
C ALA A 150 -4.53 1.94 10.37
N GLN A 151 -5.25 2.00 11.49
CA GLN A 151 -5.71 3.26 12.07
C GLN A 151 -4.59 4.12 12.67
N LEU A 152 -3.46 3.50 13.08
CA LEU A 152 -2.41 4.20 13.82
C LEU A 152 -1.13 4.44 13.01
N ARG A 153 -0.89 3.69 11.92
CA ARG A 153 0.37 3.71 11.18
C ARG A 153 0.21 3.63 9.67
N MET A 154 -0.90 4.09 9.15
CA MET A 154 -1.17 4.14 7.72
C MET A 154 -1.73 5.52 7.33
N THR A 155 -1.27 6.07 6.22
CA THR A 155 -1.74 7.36 5.71
C THR A 155 -1.65 7.41 4.19
N THR A 156 -2.19 8.47 3.60
CA THR A 156 -2.09 8.75 2.16
C THR A 156 -1.20 9.97 1.89
N GLU A 157 -0.58 9.95 0.73
CA GLU A 157 0.03 11.09 0.08
C GLU A 157 -0.67 11.27 -1.28
N ASN A 158 -1.34 12.39 -1.50
CA ASN A 158 -2.36 12.57 -2.53
C ASN A 158 -1.94 13.48 -3.68
N TYR A 159 -0.66 13.85 -3.79
CA TYR A 159 -0.21 14.88 -4.73
C TYR A 159 0.76 14.38 -5.78
N ALA A 160 1.41 13.23 -5.55
CA ALA A 160 2.42 12.68 -6.44
C ALA A 160 1.83 12.31 -7.81
N LEU A 161 2.45 12.78 -8.88
CA LEU A 161 2.07 12.50 -10.27
C LEU A 161 3.09 11.62 -11.00
N ASP A 162 4.25 11.37 -10.39
CA ASP A 162 5.31 10.53 -10.92
C ASP A 162 6.10 9.81 -9.81
N SER A 163 7.03 8.94 -10.20
CA SER A 163 7.79 8.13 -9.26
C SER A 163 8.76 8.93 -8.38
N PHE A 164 9.25 10.07 -8.84
CA PHE A 164 10.09 10.96 -8.03
C PHE A 164 9.25 11.63 -6.94
N GLN A 165 8.10 12.15 -7.33
CA GLN A 165 7.16 12.77 -6.38
C GLN A 165 6.61 11.73 -5.39
N ASN A 166 6.35 10.49 -5.81
CA ASN A 166 5.98 9.42 -4.88
C ASN A 166 7.02 9.26 -3.76
N LEU A 167 8.31 9.27 -4.09
CA LEU A 167 9.36 9.18 -3.08
C LEU A 167 9.43 10.45 -2.22
N LEU A 168 9.59 11.61 -2.86
CA LEU A 168 9.83 12.89 -2.18
C LEU A 168 8.66 13.28 -1.27
N PHE A 169 7.43 13.18 -1.77
CA PHE A 169 6.25 13.59 -1.02
C PHE A 169 5.90 12.59 0.09
N SER A 170 6.21 11.30 -0.11
CA SER A 170 6.06 10.32 0.98
C SER A 170 7.06 10.55 2.11
N ILE A 171 8.30 11.00 1.81
CA ILE A 171 9.27 11.42 2.84
C ILE A 171 8.74 12.64 3.60
N ALA A 172 8.20 13.64 2.89
CA ALA A 172 7.58 14.80 3.51
C ALA A 172 6.37 14.39 4.38
N ARG A 173 5.51 13.48 3.89
CA ARG A 173 4.37 12.95 4.62
C ARG A 173 4.78 12.19 5.87
N PHE A 174 5.86 11.41 5.78
CA PHE A 174 6.43 10.73 6.94
C PHE A 174 6.89 11.76 8.01
N TYR A 175 7.57 12.81 7.58
CA TYR A 175 8.01 13.89 8.48
C TYR A 175 6.81 14.61 9.13
N GLU A 176 5.78 14.93 8.37
CA GLU A 176 4.54 15.52 8.90
C GLU A 176 3.90 14.63 9.98
N PHE A 177 3.92 13.31 9.77
CA PHE A 177 3.29 12.35 10.66
C PHE A 177 4.09 12.10 11.93
N THR A 178 5.44 12.07 11.83
CA THR A 178 6.35 11.61 12.91
C THR A 178 7.15 12.73 13.55
N GLY A 179 7.34 13.85 12.86
CA GLY A 179 8.27 14.93 13.25
C GLY A 179 9.75 14.61 12.96
N THR A 180 10.06 13.48 12.33
CA THR A 180 11.42 13.04 12.00
C THR A 180 11.50 12.50 10.59
N TYR A 181 12.69 12.43 10.00
CA TYR A 181 12.90 11.76 8.71
C TYR A 181 13.04 10.25 8.89
N PRO A 182 12.62 9.45 7.90
CA PRO A 182 12.78 8.00 7.96
C PRO A 182 14.25 7.61 7.91
N GLN A 183 14.62 6.55 8.65
CA GLN A 183 15.96 5.95 8.60
C GLN A 183 16.05 4.85 7.54
N ARG A 184 14.90 4.28 7.19
CA ARG A 184 14.76 3.23 6.16
C ARG A 184 13.54 3.53 5.30
N ILE A 185 13.68 3.30 3.99
CA ILE A 185 12.59 3.44 3.03
C ILE A 185 12.46 2.14 2.25
N THR A 186 11.26 1.63 2.15
CA THR A 186 10.89 0.52 1.26
C THR A 186 9.84 1.00 0.29
N VAL A 187 10.07 0.81 -1.00
CA VAL A 187 9.12 1.16 -2.06
C VAL A 187 8.54 -0.12 -2.67
N VAL A 188 7.22 -0.23 -2.65
CA VAL A 188 6.46 -1.28 -3.31
C VAL A 188 5.90 -0.72 -4.60
N SER A 189 6.39 -1.21 -5.73
CA SER A 189 6.04 -0.79 -7.09
C SER A 189 6.44 -1.86 -8.10
N TYR A 190 6.30 -1.57 -9.39
CA TYR A 190 6.78 -2.45 -10.45
C TYR A 190 8.30 -2.58 -10.43
N GLU A 191 8.82 -3.80 -10.62
CA GLU A 191 10.26 -4.10 -10.65
C GLU A 191 11.01 -3.26 -11.70
N PHE A 192 10.42 -3.01 -12.87
CA PHE A 192 11.07 -2.19 -13.91
C PHE A 192 11.30 -0.73 -13.50
N LYS A 193 10.71 -0.27 -12.38
CA LYS A 193 10.95 1.05 -11.81
C LYS A 193 12.07 1.06 -10.77
N LYS A 194 12.63 -0.08 -10.40
CA LYS A 194 13.61 -0.22 -9.32
C LYS A 194 14.80 0.73 -9.50
N ASP A 195 15.50 0.63 -10.62
CA ASP A 195 16.69 1.44 -10.89
C ASP A 195 16.36 2.93 -10.88
N ARG A 196 15.14 3.30 -11.25
CA ARG A 196 14.66 4.67 -11.18
C ARG A 196 14.58 5.16 -9.73
N PHE A 197 14.14 4.33 -8.80
CA PHE A 197 14.11 4.68 -7.37
C PHE A 197 15.50 4.64 -6.74
N THR A 198 16.30 3.60 -7.03
CA THR A 198 17.60 3.39 -6.37
C THR A 198 18.71 4.28 -6.94
N ASP A 199 18.76 4.44 -8.27
CA ASP A 199 19.91 5.04 -8.95
C ASP A 199 19.67 6.51 -9.35
N LEU A 200 18.40 6.90 -9.52
CA LEU A 200 18.07 8.29 -9.89
C LEU A 200 17.46 9.07 -8.74
N HIS A 201 16.33 8.60 -8.19
CA HIS A 201 15.56 9.39 -7.22
C HIS A 201 16.21 9.47 -5.84
N ALA A 202 16.90 8.41 -5.40
CA ALA A 202 17.58 8.39 -4.10
C ALA A 202 18.85 9.27 -4.06
N HIS A 203 19.33 9.73 -5.21
CA HIS A 203 20.51 10.58 -5.35
C HIS A 203 20.19 12.03 -5.72
N ALA A 204 18.92 12.36 -5.93
CA ALA A 204 18.45 13.71 -6.25
C ALA A 204 18.12 14.54 -5.00
#